data_0eafd1058fe9a7910883d7b88e9b1477
#
_entry.id   0eafd1058fe9a7910883d7b88e9b1477
#
_cell.length_a   1.000
_cell.length_b   1.000
_cell.length_c   1.000
_cell.angle_alpha   90.00
_cell.angle_beta   90.00
_cell.angle_gamma   90.00
#
_symmetry.space_group_name_H-M   'P 1'
#
loop_
_entity.id
_entity.type
_entity.pdbx_description
1 polymer ?
#
loop_
_entity_poly.entity_id
_entity_poly.type
_entity_poly.pdbx_seq_one_letter_code
_entity_poly.pdbx_strand_id
1 'polypeptide(L)'
;MTWEEAVQWLKSQSDRQDLVEACYYDDSVLEAAQRFVSSEEWQAVFDIAKDWMKGNVLDLGAGNGISSYAFAIAGCRVTALEPNPSNIVGTGAIAKLAKESNLNIEVIQSFGESLPFADNSFDIVYGRQVLHHADNLIKLCQEAARVLRPKGLFIATREHVISQPQDLEIFLQSHPLHQLYGGENAFLLKQYHHAISQAGLTLQASYGHYQSAINYAPITRSQYQKNIANKLQKYLGSQLASWLSSQPNFIKLVSNIHTWRDHTAGRLYSFVAIKS
;
A
#
# COMPACT_ATOMS: atom_id res chain seq x y z
N MET A 1 -15.73 -9.56 -15.25
CA MET A 1 -14.68 -10.61 -15.30
C MET A 1 -14.10 -10.79 -13.90
N THR A 2 -13.42 -11.92 -13.63
CA THR A 2 -12.68 -12.11 -12.36
C THR A 2 -11.45 -11.21 -12.32
N TRP A 3 -10.84 -11.03 -11.13
CA TRP A 3 -9.59 -10.26 -11.01
C TRP A 3 -8.46 -10.86 -11.86
N GLU A 4 -8.31 -12.18 -11.89
CA GLU A 4 -7.34 -12.86 -12.74
C GLU A 4 -7.55 -12.56 -14.23
N GLU A 5 -8.79 -12.68 -14.72
CA GLU A 5 -9.14 -12.36 -16.11
C GLU A 5 -8.87 -10.89 -16.44
N ALA A 6 -9.14 -9.97 -15.51
CA ALA A 6 -8.88 -8.55 -15.69
C ALA A 6 -7.38 -8.25 -15.80
N VAL A 7 -6.55 -8.89 -14.97
CA VAL A 7 -5.10 -8.74 -15.05
C VAL A 7 -4.52 -9.35 -16.32
N GLN A 8 -5.00 -10.52 -16.74
CA GLN A 8 -4.59 -11.12 -18.02
C GLN A 8 -4.97 -10.23 -19.21
N TRP A 9 -6.20 -9.72 -19.21
CA TRP A 9 -6.63 -8.76 -20.21
C TRP A 9 -5.76 -7.51 -20.22
N LEU A 10 -5.49 -6.91 -19.03
CA LEU A 10 -4.67 -5.73 -18.90
C LEU A 10 -3.25 -5.94 -19.47
N LYS A 11 -2.62 -7.08 -19.18
CA LYS A 11 -1.31 -7.45 -19.72
C LYS A 11 -1.30 -7.55 -21.25
N SER A 12 -2.42 -7.94 -21.85
CA SER A 12 -2.55 -8.03 -23.31
C SER A 12 -2.69 -6.68 -24.03
N GLN A 13 -2.92 -5.58 -23.28
CA GLN A 13 -3.11 -4.24 -23.85
C GLN A 13 -1.77 -3.49 -23.94
N SER A 14 -1.30 -3.23 -25.15
CA SER A 14 -0.02 -2.53 -25.39
C SER A 14 0.00 -1.08 -24.91
N ASP A 15 -1.17 -0.43 -24.84
CA ASP A 15 -1.36 0.95 -24.39
C ASP A 15 -1.54 1.10 -22.89
N ARG A 16 -1.51 -0.02 -22.13
CA ARG A 16 -1.74 -0.06 -20.68
C ARG A 16 -0.57 -0.66 -19.89
N GLN A 17 0.60 -0.80 -20.51
CA GLN A 17 1.77 -1.37 -19.86
C GLN A 17 2.23 -0.54 -18.65
N ASP A 18 2.06 0.78 -18.69
CA ASP A 18 2.34 1.65 -17.53
C ASP A 18 1.49 1.28 -16.30
N LEU A 19 0.23 0.87 -16.52
CA LEU A 19 -0.64 0.42 -15.43
C LEU A 19 -0.25 -0.98 -14.92
N VAL A 20 0.14 -1.88 -15.82
CA VAL A 20 0.68 -3.22 -15.46
C VAL A 20 1.90 -3.04 -14.57
N GLU A 21 2.84 -2.18 -14.97
CA GLU A 21 4.04 -1.88 -14.20
C GLU A 21 3.73 -1.22 -12.86
N ALA A 22 2.84 -0.21 -12.85
CA ALA A 22 2.45 0.49 -11.63
C ALA A 22 1.75 -0.40 -10.60
N CYS A 23 1.02 -1.43 -11.06
CA CYS A 23 0.34 -2.41 -10.23
C CYS A 23 1.19 -3.65 -9.91
N TYR A 24 2.42 -3.74 -10.43
CA TYR A 24 3.30 -4.90 -10.27
C TYR A 24 2.69 -6.20 -10.82
N TYR A 25 1.99 -6.11 -11.97
CA TYR A 25 1.38 -7.26 -12.66
C TYR A 25 2.24 -7.82 -13.79
N ASP A 26 3.54 -7.58 -13.78
CA ASP A 26 4.50 -8.04 -14.79
C ASP A 26 4.49 -9.58 -14.91
N ASP A 27 4.92 -10.11 -16.06
CA ASP A 27 4.95 -11.55 -16.31
C ASP A 27 5.95 -12.30 -15.42
N SER A 28 7.07 -11.66 -15.05
CA SER A 28 7.94 -12.14 -14.00
C SER A 28 7.56 -11.49 -12.67
N VAL A 29 6.76 -12.17 -11.85
CA VAL A 29 6.43 -11.70 -10.49
C VAL A 29 7.71 -11.49 -9.67
N LEU A 30 8.77 -12.27 -9.92
CA LEU A 30 10.06 -12.08 -9.25
C LEU A 30 10.71 -10.74 -9.63
N GLU A 31 10.69 -10.36 -10.91
CA GLU A 31 11.22 -9.06 -11.34
C GLU A 31 10.40 -7.90 -10.76
N ALA A 32 9.07 -8.03 -10.76
CA ALA A 32 8.18 -7.07 -10.12
C ALA A 32 8.48 -6.91 -8.62
N ALA A 33 8.70 -8.02 -7.90
CA ALA A 33 9.06 -8.02 -6.48
C ALA A 33 10.44 -7.39 -6.23
N GLN A 34 11.43 -7.66 -7.08
CA GLN A 34 12.76 -7.04 -7.01
C GLN A 34 12.68 -5.52 -7.27
N ARG A 35 11.86 -5.10 -8.23
CA ARG A 35 11.60 -3.69 -8.49
C ARG A 35 10.93 -3.02 -7.29
N PHE A 36 9.95 -3.69 -6.65
CA PHE A 36 9.33 -3.18 -5.42
C PHE A 36 10.35 -2.99 -4.29
N VAL A 37 11.23 -3.96 -4.04
CA VAL A 37 12.32 -3.84 -3.04
C VAL A 37 13.22 -2.64 -3.33
N SER A 38 13.45 -2.31 -4.59
CA SER A 38 14.28 -1.17 -5.02
C SER A 38 13.53 0.17 -5.01
N SER A 39 12.23 0.18 -4.72
CA SER A 39 11.38 1.37 -4.80
C SER A 39 11.53 2.30 -3.58
N GLU A 40 11.25 3.58 -3.78
CA GLU A 40 11.12 4.55 -2.69
C GLU A 40 9.94 4.23 -1.76
N GLU A 41 8.91 3.54 -2.27
CA GLU A 41 7.78 3.04 -1.49
C GLU A 41 8.25 2.04 -0.43
N TRP A 42 8.97 0.99 -0.87
CA TRP A 42 9.49 -0.01 0.07
C TRP A 42 10.50 0.57 1.05
N GLN A 43 11.42 1.42 0.58
CA GLN A 43 12.40 2.06 1.48
C GLN A 43 11.70 2.84 2.60
N ALA A 44 10.62 3.57 2.29
CA ALA A 44 9.87 4.31 3.29
C ALA A 44 9.12 3.37 4.27
N VAL A 45 8.58 2.24 3.80
CA VAL A 45 8.00 1.19 4.66
C VAL A 45 9.08 0.57 5.56
N PHE A 46 10.23 0.24 4.99
CA PHE A 46 11.36 -0.33 5.73
C PHE A 46 11.84 0.61 6.85
N ASP A 47 11.98 1.90 6.56
CA ASP A 47 12.40 2.90 7.54
C ASP A 47 11.41 3.03 8.73
N ILE A 48 10.11 2.87 8.47
CA ILE A 48 9.06 2.84 9.50
C ILE A 48 9.16 1.55 10.33
N ALA A 49 9.37 0.41 9.68
CA ALA A 49 9.32 -0.91 10.29
C ALA A 49 10.65 -1.40 10.86
N LYS A 50 11.75 -0.64 10.73
CA LYS A 50 13.12 -1.08 11.01
C LYS A 50 13.34 -1.71 12.39
N ASP A 51 12.63 -1.23 13.42
CA ASP A 51 12.78 -1.72 14.79
C ASP A 51 12.06 -3.08 15.02
N TRP A 52 11.19 -3.49 14.11
CA TRP A 52 10.48 -4.76 14.11
C TRP A 52 11.02 -5.77 13.08
N MET A 53 11.99 -5.36 12.25
CA MET A 53 12.58 -6.26 11.25
C MET A 53 13.24 -7.47 11.93
N LYS A 54 13.22 -8.63 11.24
CA LYS A 54 13.54 -9.97 11.73
C LYS A 54 12.45 -10.60 12.61
N GLY A 55 11.34 -9.93 12.86
CA GLY A 55 10.16 -10.43 13.53
C GLY A 55 9.27 -11.32 12.63
N ASN A 56 8.11 -11.69 13.18
CA ASN A 56 7.02 -12.35 12.43
C ASN A 56 6.16 -11.28 11.75
N VAL A 57 5.97 -11.40 10.45
CA VAL A 57 5.16 -10.47 9.66
C VAL A 57 3.97 -11.21 9.07
N LEU A 58 2.77 -10.66 9.28
CA LEU A 58 1.59 -10.99 8.49
C LEU A 58 1.45 -9.99 7.37
N ASP A 59 1.58 -10.44 6.12
CA ASP A 59 1.25 -9.70 4.91
C ASP A 59 -0.22 -9.97 4.59
N LEU A 60 -1.09 -9.03 4.94
CA LEU A 60 -2.55 -9.12 4.86
C LEU A 60 -3.00 -8.69 3.47
N GLY A 61 -3.73 -9.56 2.74
CA GLY A 61 -4.10 -9.31 1.36
C GLY A 61 -2.88 -9.22 0.45
N ALA A 62 -2.03 -10.25 0.51
CA ALA A 62 -0.69 -10.23 -0.10
C ALA A 62 -0.67 -10.17 -1.63
N GLY A 63 -1.82 -10.38 -2.31
CA GLY A 63 -1.94 -10.32 -3.75
C GLY A 63 -1.02 -11.33 -4.45
N ASN A 64 -0.09 -10.84 -5.27
CA ASN A 64 0.94 -11.67 -5.92
C ASN A 64 2.24 -11.81 -5.11
N GLY A 65 2.31 -11.27 -3.88
CA GLY A 65 3.38 -11.52 -2.92
C GLY A 65 4.58 -10.57 -2.96
N ILE A 66 4.52 -9.45 -3.67
CA ILE A 66 5.67 -8.53 -3.78
C ILE A 66 6.12 -7.97 -2.42
N SER A 67 5.18 -7.64 -1.52
CA SER A 67 5.45 -7.21 -0.15
C SER A 67 5.97 -8.35 0.71
N SER A 68 5.38 -9.54 0.59
CA SER A 68 5.88 -10.76 1.25
C SER A 68 7.34 -11.05 0.90
N TYR A 69 7.69 -10.95 -0.38
CA TYR A 69 9.06 -11.08 -0.86
C TYR A 69 9.99 -10.03 -0.21
N ALA A 70 9.55 -8.76 -0.18
CA ALA A 70 10.35 -7.67 0.36
C ALA A 70 10.65 -7.84 1.86
N PHE A 71 9.66 -8.23 2.67
CA PHE A 71 9.87 -8.55 4.08
C PHE A 71 10.74 -9.78 4.29
N ALA A 72 10.59 -10.83 3.45
CA ALA A 72 11.42 -12.03 3.55
C ALA A 72 12.89 -11.74 3.21
N ILE A 73 13.18 -10.95 2.18
CA ILE A 73 14.54 -10.46 1.85
C ILE A 73 15.13 -9.61 2.98
N ALA A 74 14.30 -8.85 3.68
CA ALA A 74 14.72 -8.07 4.86
C ALA A 74 14.99 -8.94 6.11
N GLY A 75 14.77 -10.26 6.03
CA GLY A 75 15.08 -11.23 7.08
C GLY A 75 13.92 -11.50 8.06
N CYS A 76 12.70 -11.10 7.71
CA CYS A 76 11.50 -11.42 8.47
C CYS A 76 11.01 -12.85 8.23
N ARG A 77 10.28 -13.41 9.20
CA ARG A 77 9.46 -14.61 9.00
C ARG A 77 8.09 -14.17 8.50
N VAL A 78 7.77 -14.50 7.26
CA VAL A 78 6.59 -13.98 6.57
C VAL A 78 5.52 -15.04 6.45
N THR A 79 4.31 -14.68 6.86
CA THR A 79 3.06 -15.36 6.52
C THR A 79 2.27 -14.44 5.60
N ALA A 80 2.04 -14.88 4.37
CA ALA A 80 1.23 -14.20 3.36
C ALA A 80 -0.20 -14.71 3.42
N LEU A 81 -1.17 -13.83 3.67
CA LEU A 81 -2.59 -14.17 3.69
C LEU A 81 -3.29 -13.52 2.49
N GLU A 82 -3.95 -14.35 1.69
CA GLU A 82 -4.62 -13.92 0.47
C GLU A 82 -5.87 -14.80 0.22
N PRO A 83 -7.07 -14.24 0.03
CA PRO A 83 -8.26 -15.04 -0.21
C PRO A 83 -8.32 -15.66 -1.61
N ASN A 84 -7.68 -15.08 -2.62
CA ASN A 84 -7.72 -15.54 -3.99
C ASN A 84 -6.73 -16.69 -4.24
N PRO A 85 -7.15 -17.87 -4.77
CA PRO A 85 -6.25 -18.97 -5.05
C PRO A 85 -5.46 -18.83 -6.37
N SER A 86 -5.64 -17.74 -7.13
CA SER A 86 -5.09 -17.55 -8.47
C SER A 86 -3.58 -17.77 -8.54
N ASN A 87 -3.13 -18.37 -9.66
CA ASN A 87 -1.72 -18.50 -9.97
C ASN A 87 -1.07 -17.22 -10.54
N ILE A 88 -1.86 -16.16 -10.75
CA ILE A 88 -1.43 -14.89 -11.34
C ILE A 88 -1.44 -13.77 -10.29
N VAL A 89 -2.48 -13.72 -9.45
CA VAL A 89 -2.72 -12.62 -8.51
C VAL A 89 -3.13 -13.09 -7.11
N GLY A 90 -2.81 -14.31 -6.72
CA GLY A 90 -3.25 -14.90 -5.46
C GLY A 90 -2.23 -15.84 -4.84
N THR A 91 -2.72 -16.75 -3.98
CA THR A 91 -1.85 -17.68 -3.24
C THR A 91 -0.97 -18.55 -4.13
N GLY A 92 -1.43 -18.92 -5.32
CA GLY A 92 -0.62 -19.65 -6.30
C GLY A 92 0.55 -18.83 -6.83
N ALA A 93 0.34 -17.51 -7.09
CA ALA A 93 1.41 -16.61 -7.50
C ALA A 93 2.45 -16.43 -6.38
N ILE A 94 2.00 -16.28 -5.12
CA ILE A 94 2.89 -16.16 -3.95
C ILE A 94 3.74 -17.43 -3.79
N ALA A 95 3.13 -18.61 -3.87
CA ALA A 95 3.83 -19.87 -3.74
C ALA A 95 4.89 -20.08 -4.86
N LYS A 96 4.56 -19.66 -6.09
CA LYS A 96 5.50 -19.64 -7.21
C LYS A 96 6.67 -18.69 -6.94
N LEU A 97 6.40 -17.46 -6.53
CA LEU A 97 7.41 -16.45 -6.18
C LEU A 97 8.35 -16.96 -5.07
N ALA A 98 7.79 -17.52 -3.99
CA ALA A 98 8.56 -18.08 -2.88
C ALA A 98 9.52 -19.19 -3.35
N LYS A 99 9.03 -20.09 -4.22
CA LYS A 99 9.84 -21.16 -4.80
C LYS A 99 10.94 -20.63 -5.71
N GLU A 100 10.63 -19.72 -6.63
CA GLU A 100 11.58 -19.13 -7.58
C GLU A 100 12.69 -18.35 -6.89
N SER A 101 12.35 -17.66 -5.80
CA SER A 101 13.30 -16.87 -5.02
C SER A 101 14.02 -17.66 -3.92
N ASN A 102 13.68 -18.91 -3.72
CA ASN A 102 14.16 -19.76 -2.62
C ASN A 102 13.95 -19.12 -1.24
N LEU A 103 12.83 -18.43 -1.06
CA LEU A 103 12.44 -17.81 0.21
C LEU A 103 11.39 -18.65 0.93
N ASN A 104 11.48 -18.69 2.27
CA ASN A 104 10.47 -19.33 3.09
C ASN A 104 9.36 -18.34 3.42
N ILE A 105 8.27 -18.38 2.65
CA ILE A 105 7.05 -17.60 2.86
C ILE A 105 5.91 -18.60 3.09
N GLU A 106 5.30 -18.55 4.27
CA GLU A 106 4.09 -19.33 4.56
C GLU A 106 2.91 -18.68 3.84
N VAL A 107 2.11 -19.49 3.13
CA VAL A 107 0.98 -18.98 2.33
C VAL A 107 -0.32 -19.55 2.88
N ILE A 108 -1.23 -18.67 3.29
CA ILE A 108 -2.52 -19.02 3.88
C ILE A 108 -3.65 -18.40 3.04
N GLN A 109 -4.59 -19.25 2.62
CA GLN A 109 -5.80 -18.79 1.94
C GLN A 109 -6.90 -18.49 2.97
N SER A 110 -7.17 -17.20 3.23
CA SER A 110 -8.22 -16.76 4.16
C SER A 110 -8.58 -15.29 3.94
N PHE A 111 -9.72 -14.88 4.52
CA PHE A 111 -10.15 -13.49 4.58
C PHE A 111 -9.63 -12.79 5.83
N GLY A 112 -9.39 -11.48 5.72
CA GLY A 112 -8.80 -10.67 6.79
C GLY A 112 -9.71 -10.42 8.00
N GLU A 113 -11.03 -10.49 7.82
CA GLU A 113 -12.02 -10.33 8.89
C GLU A 113 -12.14 -11.54 9.83
N SER A 114 -11.43 -12.65 9.53
CA SER A 114 -11.40 -13.85 10.37
C SER A 114 -10.06 -14.56 10.21
N LEU A 115 -9.04 -14.07 10.91
CA LEU A 115 -7.68 -14.55 10.80
C LEU A 115 -7.50 -15.89 11.53
N PRO A 116 -6.97 -16.94 10.84
CA PRO A 116 -6.79 -18.28 11.43
C PRO A 116 -5.53 -18.37 12.32
N PHE A 117 -5.23 -17.32 13.06
CA PHE A 117 -4.03 -17.24 13.91
C PHE A 117 -4.40 -16.96 15.36
N ALA A 118 -3.54 -17.41 16.26
CA ALA A 118 -3.67 -17.11 17.69
C ALA A 118 -3.40 -15.62 17.96
N ASP A 119 -3.91 -15.13 19.09
CA ASP A 119 -3.61 -13.79 19.57
C ASP A 119 -2.09 -13.59 19.75
N ASN A 120 -1.61 -12.39 19.48
CA ASN A 120 -0.22 -11.99 19.72
C ASN A 120 0.82 -12.87 18.99
N SER A 121 0.54 -13.24 17.74
CA SER A 121 1.40 -14.08 16.89
C SER A 121 2.45 -13.30 16.08
N PHE A 122 2.14 -12.05 15.74
CA PHE A 122 2.93 -11.25 14.81
C PHE A 122 3.50 -9.99 15.45
N ASP A 123 4.70 -9.60 14.99
CA ASP A 123 5.36 -8.36 15.35
C ASP A 123 4.93 -7.22 14.44
N ILE A 124 4.61 -7.54 13.17
CA ILE A 124 4.09 -6.61 12.16
C ILE A 124 2.84 -7.23 11.52
N VAL A 125 1.79 -6.42 11.32
CA VAL A 125 0.73 -6.67 10.35
C VAL A 125 0.81 -5.56 9.31
N TYR A 126 1.05 -5.96 8.08
CA TYR A 126 1.19 -5.07 6.92
C TYR A 126 0.07 -5.36 5.91
N GLY A 127 -0.53 -4.31 5.37
CA GLY A 127 -1.47 -4.40 4.25
C GLY A 127 -1.19 -3.32 3.22
N ARG A 128 -1.16 -3.69 1.94
CA ARG A 128 -0.96 -2.76 0.83
C ARG A 128 -2.19 -2.77 -0.07
N GLN A 129 -2.95 -1.68 -0.07
CA GLN A 129 -4.21 -1.58 -0.82
C GLN A 129 -5.21 -2.68 -0.42
N VAL A 130 -5.51 -2.80 0.87
CA VAL A 130 -6.31 -3.90 1.44
C VAL A 130 -7.51 -3.40 2.23
N LEU A 131 -7.33 -2.42 3.11
CA LEU A 131 -8.38 -2.00 4.03
C LEU A 131 -9.63 -1.49 3.30
N HIS A 132 -9.46 -0.87 2.14
CA HIS A 132 -10.60 -0.37 1.37
C HIS A 132 -11.44 -1.49 0.73
N HIS A 133 -10.92 -2.73 0.64
CA HIS A 133 -11.70 -3.88 0.19
C HIS A 133 -12.50 -4.56 1.31
N ALA A 134 -12.34 -4.14 2.57
CA ALA A 134 -13.02 -4.78 3.69
C ALA A 134 -14.53 -4.64 3.60
N ASP A 135 -15.24 -5.75 3.76
CA ASP A 135 -16.70 -5.75 3.98
C ASP A 135 -17.03 -5.09 5.32
N ASN A 136 -16.16 -5.32 6.33
CA ASN A 136 -16.25 -4.69 7.64
C ASN A 136 -14.87 -4.18 8.08
N LEU A 137 -14.61 -2.90 7.81
CA LEU A 137 -13.33 -2.25 8.11
C LEU A 137 -12.95 -2.33 9.60
N ILE A 138 -13.93 -2.19 10.52
CA ILE A 138 -13.68 -2.29 11.96
C ILE A 138 -13.26 -3.70 12.34
N LYS A 139 -13.96 -4.71 11.81
CA LYS A 139 -13.64 -6.13 12.07
C LYS A 139 -12.27 -6.52 11.55
N LEU A 140 -11.92 -6.07 10.35
CA LEU A 140 -10.59 -6.28 9.77
C LEU A 140 -9.48 -5.69 10.68
N CYS A 141 -9.65 -4.44 11.12
CA CYS A 141 -8.69 -3.79 12.02
C CYS A 141 -8.62 -4.49 13.39
N GLN A 142 -9.76 -4.99 13.93
CA GLN A 142 -9.81 -5.75 15.18
C GLN A 142 -9.04 -7.06 15.08
N GLU A 143 -9.20 -7.82 14.00
CA GLU A 143 -8.45 -9.05 13.76
C GLU A 143 -6.96 -8.77 13.59
N ALA A 144 -6.58 -7.74 12.83
CA ALA A 144 -5.20 -7.29 12.72
C ALA A 144 -4.59 -6.95 14.11
N ALA A 145 -5.34 -6.21 14.93
CA ALA A 145 -4.91 -5.88 16.28
C ALA A 145 -4.84 -7.11 17.20
N ARG A 146 -5.79 -8.05 17.08
CA ARG A 146 -5.81 -9.29 17.89
C ARG A 146 -4.54 -10.11 17.67
N VAL A 147 -4.15 -10.31 16.42
CA VAL A 147 -2.98 -11.14 16.08
C VAL A 147 -1.65 -10.43 16.30
N LEU A 148 -1.62 -9.10 16.38
CA LEU A 148 -0.42 -8.33 16.75
C LEU A 148 -0.05 -8.57 18.21
N ARG A 149 1.23 -8.65 18.50
CA ARG A 149 1.80 -8.60 19.84
C ARG A 149 1.63 -7.23 20.48
N PRO A 150 1.62 -7.11 21.81
CA PRO A 150 1.76 -5.81 22.47
C PRO A 150 2.99 -5.06 21.93
N LYS A 151 2.85 -3.77 21.61
CA LYS A 151 3.83 -2.93 20.91
C LYS A 151 4.14 -3.36 19.47
N GLY A 152 3.39 -4.30 18.92
CA GLY A 152 3.49 -4.69 17.50
C GLY A 152 3.01 -3.57 16.58
N LEU A 153 3.57 -3.56 15.39
CA LEU A 153 3.38 -2.51 14.39
C LEU A 153 2.29 -2.90 13.38
N PHE A 154 1.30 -2.02 13.21
CA PHE A 154 0.31 -2.07 12.14
C PHE A 154 0.64 -1.03 11.08
N ILE A 155 0.76 -1.46 9.83
CA ILE A 155 0.97 -0.56 8.67
C ILE A 155 -0.04 -0.91 7.58
N ALA A 156 -0.87 0.06 7.21
CA ALA A 156 -1.73 -0.04 6.03
C ALA A 156 -1.32 1.04 5.03
N THR A 157 -1.01 0.64 3.79
CA THR A 157 -0.44 1.55 2.80
C THR A 157 -1.33 1.69 1.58
N ARG A 158 -1.35 2.92 1.01
CA ARG A 158 -2.00 3.23 -0.27
C ARG A 158 -3.50 2.95 -0.28
N GLU A 159 -4.17 3.22 0.83
CA GLU A 159 -5.62 3.06 0.94
C GLU A 159 -6.36 4.19 0.24
N HIS A 160 -7.43 3.87 -0.47
CA HIS A 160 -8.25 4.84 -1.17
C HIS A 160 -9.14 5.63 -0.21
N VAL A 161 -9.05 6.96 -0.26
CA VAL A 161 -9.78 7.88 0.61
C VAL A 161 -10.66 8.84 -0.21
N ILE A 162 -11.89 9.03 0.27
CA ILE A 162 -12.84 10.02 -0.23
C ILE A 162 -13.10 11.11 0.80
N SER A 163 -13.54 12.30 0.35
CA SER A 163 -13.84 13.43 1.21
C SER A 163 -15.28 13.43 1.73
N GLN A 164 -16.21 12.94 0.91
CA GLN A 164 -17.64 12.83 1.21
C GLN A 164 -18.21 11.56 0.54
N PRO A 165 -19.33 11.01 1.01
CA PRO A 165 -19.87 9.74 0.49
C PRO A 165 -20.16 9.74 -1.02
N GLN A 166 -20.54 10.89 -1.57
CA GLN A 166 -20.83 11.05 -2.99
C GLN A 166 -19.59 10.87 -3.90
N ASP A 167 -18.39 11.08 -3.35
CA ASP A 167 -17.14 10.91 -4.09
C ASP A 167 -16.86 9.43 -4.43
N LEU A 168 -17.53 8.49 -3.74
CA LEU A 168 -17.35 7.05 -4.01
C LEU A 168 -17.73 6.71 -5.45
N GLU A 169 -18.86 7.17 -5.93
CA GLU A 169 -19.29 6.91 -7.29
C GLU A 169 -18.31 7.49 -8.32
N ILE A 170 -17.81 8.72 -8.07
CA ILE A 170 -16.81 9.37 -8.92
C ILE A 170 -15.52 8.53 -8.97
N PHE A 171 -15.07 8.04 -7.81
CA PHE A 171 -13.89 7.16 -7.71
C PHE A 171 -14.09 5.87 -8.49
N LEU A 172 -15.18 5.16 -8.27
CA LEU A 172 -15.47 3.87 -8.91
C LEU A 172 -15.59 4.01 -10.44
N GLN A 173 -16.23 5.07 -10.92
CA GLN A 173 -16.35 5.35 -12.36
C GLN A 173 -15.00 5.68 -13.01
N SER A 174 -14.07 6.27 -12.27
CA SER A 174 -12.74 6.65 -12.79
C SER A 174 -11.68 5.58 -12.58
N HIS A 175 -11.91 4.58 -11.71
CA HIS A 175 -10.91 3.59 -11.37
C HIS A 175 -10.80 2.50 -12.45
N PRO A 176 -9.62 2.37 -13.10
CA PRO A 176 -9.49 1.51 -14.30
C PRO A 176 -9.75 0.03 -14.00
N LEU A 177 -9.34 -0.46 -12.83
CA LEU A 177 -9.54 -1.87 -12.45
C LEU A 177 -10.99 -2.14 -12.04
N HIS A 178 -11.65 -1.19 -11.37
CA HIS A 178 -13.08 -1.33 -11.04
C HIS A 178 -13.96 -1.52 -12.27
N GLN A 179 -13.63 -0.83 -13.36
CA GLN A 179 -14.34 -0.98 -14.65
C GLN A 179 -14.22 -2.38 -15.23
N LEU A 180 -13.19 -3.14 -14.86
CA LEU A 180 -12.92 -4.48 -15.39
C LEU A 180 -13.55 -5.59 -14.55
N TYR A 181 -13.31 -5.58 -13.22
CA TYR A 181 -13.76 -6.69 -12.36
C TYR A 181 -14.64 -6.25 -11.17
N GLY A 182 -14.78 -4.96 -10.92
CA GLY A 182 -15.46 -4.45 -9.73
C GLY A 182 -14.62 -4.61 -8.45
N GLY A 183 -15.27 -4.56 -7.29
CA GLY A 183 -14.63 -4.87 -6.01
C GLY A 183 -13.80 -3.76 -5.39
N GLU A 184 -13.53 -2.67 -6.10
CA GLU A 184 -12.89 -1.49 -5.51
C GLU A 184 -13.85 -0.73 -4.61
N ASN A 185 -13.29 -0.11 -3.58
CA ASN A 185 -14.02 0.72 -2.62
C ASN A 185 -13.12 1.83 -2.08
N ALA A 186 -13.71 2.79 -1.37
CA ALA A 186 -12.98 3.84 -0.66
C ALA A 186 -13.79 4.29 0.56
N PHE A 187 -13.10 4.58 1.65
CA PHE A 187 -13.73 5.11 2.86
C PHE A 187 -13.36 6.56 3.11
N LEU A 188 -14.14 7.24 3.95
CA LEU A 188 -13.75 8.54 4.49
C LEU A 188 -12.52 8.38 5.39
N LEU A 189 -11.61 9.36 5.38
CA LEU A 189 -10.43 9.34 6.25
C LEU A 189 -10.80 9.10 7.73
N LYS A 190 -11.90 9.71 8.21
CA LYS A 190 -12.40 9.50 9.57
C LYS A 190 -12.85 8.07 9.87
N GLN A 191 -13.30 7.31 8.86
CA GLN A 191 -13.70 5.91 9.04
C GLN A 191 -12.47 5.02 9.26
N TYR A 192 -11.37 5.24 8.54
CA TYR A 192 -10.10 4.54 8.80
C TYR A 192 -9.58 4.85 10.21
N HIS A 193 -9.51 6.14 10.58
CA HIS A 193 -9.07 6.53 11.94
C HIS A 193 -9.95 5.90 13.03
N HIS A 194 -11.26 5.89 12.83
CA HIS A 194 -12.22 5.28 13.76
C HIS A 194 -12.00 3.77 13.88
N ALA A 195 -11.87 3.05 12.75
CA ALA A 195 -11.67 1.60 12.75
C ALA A 195 -10.36 1.20 13.44
N ILE A 196 -9.27 1.90 13.15
CA ILE A 196 -7.95 1.70 13.77
C ILE A 196 -8.05 1.92 15.30
N SER A 197 -8.68 3.02 15.72
CA SER A 197 -8.87 3.33 17.14
C SER A 197 -9.78 2.33 17.86
N GLN A 198 -10.89 1.93 17.24
CA GLN A 198 -11.82 0.93 17.80
C GLN A 198 -11.21 -0.46 17.92
N ALA A 199 -10.18 -0.75 17.15
CA ALA A 199 -9.39 -1.98 17.25
C ALA A 199 -8.39 -1.98 18.43
N GLY A 200 -8.27 -0.86 19.18
CA GLY A 200 -7.27 -0.73 20.25
C GLY A 200 -5.86 -0.42 19.72
N LEU A 201 -5.74 0.06 18.48
CA LEU A 201 -4.49 0.49 17.89
C LEU A 201 -4.33 2.01 18.09
N THR A 202 -3.13 2.41 18.53
CA THR A 202 -2.77 3.83 18.69
C THR A 202 -2.13 4.34 17.41
N LEU A 203 -2.85 5.21 16.69
CA LEU A 203 -2.37 5.81 15.44
C LEU A 203 -1.14 6.68 15.72
N GLN A 204 -0.02 6.35 15.08
CA GLN A 204 1.24 7.10 15.17
C GLN A 204 1.39 8.11 14.03
N ALA A 205 0.93 7.71 12.82
CA ALA A 205 0.99 8.57 11.65
C ALA A 205 -0.14 8.25 10.66
N SER A 206 -0.56 9.29 9.94
CA SER A 206 -1.47 9.20 8.80
C SER A 206 -0.87 10.07 7.69
N TYR A 207 -0.36 9.41 6.64
CA TYR A 207 0.31 10.08 5.53
C TYR A 207 -0.64 10.20 4.35
N GLY A 208 -0.95 11.43 3.96
CA GLY A 208 -1.69 11.68 2.72
C GLY A 208 -0.82 11.55 1.48
N HIS A 209 -1.44 11.72 0.32
CA HIS A 209 -0.85 11.45 -1.00
C HIS A 209 0.55 12.05 -1.18
N TYR A 210 0.74 13.32 -0.81
CA TYR A 210 2.01 14.02 -1.03
C TYR A 210 2.97 14.02 0.18
N GLN A 211 2.64 13.33 1.28
CA GLN A 211 3.40 13.41 2.53
C GLN A 211 4.43 12.30 2.71
N SER A 212 4.32 11.22 1.94
CA SER A 212 5.24 10.08 2.01
C SER A 212 5.50 9.49 0.63
N ALA A 213 6.72 9.03 0.40
CA ALA A 213 7.08 8.27 -0.79
C ALA A 213 6.25 6.98 -0.97
N ILE A 214 5.67 6.46 0.11
CA ILE A 214 4.74 5.32 0.06
C ILE A 214 3.58 5.59 -0.91
N ASN A 215 3.12 6.84 -0.99
CA ASN A 215 1.95 7.21 -1.78
C ASN A 215 2.30 7.88 -3.12
N TYR A 216 3.58 8.10 -3.45
CA TYR A 216 3.99 8.85 -4.64
C TYR A 216 3.84 8.07 -5.94
N ALA A 217 4.03 6.74 -5.92
CA ALA A 217 4.00 5.98 -7.16
C ALA A 217 2.71 6.24 -7.97
N PRO A 218 2.80 6.45 -9.28
CA PRO A 218 3.94 6.07 -10.13
C PRO A 218 5.11 7.08 -10.19
N ILE A 219 5.01 8.28 -9.58
CA ILE A 219 6.11 9.24 -9.58
C ILE A 219 7.10 8.99 -8.44
N THR A 220 8.34 9.47 -8.60
CA THR A 220 9.38 9.42 -7.57
C THR A 220 9.42 10.71 -6.76
N ARG A 221 10.11 10.70 -5.60
CA ARG A 221 10.38 11.92 -4.82
C ARG A 221 11.12 12.97 -5.66
N SER A 222 12.10 12.55 -6.44
CA SER A 222 12.87 13.46 -7.30
C SER A 222 11.98 14.10 -8.37
N GLN A 223 11.05 13.34 -8.93
CA GLN A 223 10.10 13.85 -9.91
C GLN A 223 9.09 14.82 -9.28
N TYR A 224 8.62 14.52 -8.07
CA TYR A 224 7.79 15.45 -7.30
C TYR A 224 8.50 16.78 -7.01
N GLN A 225 9.77 16.73 -6.57
CA GLN A 225 10.60 17.91 -6.34
C GLN A 225 10.80 18.71 -7.63
N LYS A 226 11.10 18.03 -8.74
CA LYS A 226 11.24 18.67 -10.07
C LYS A 226 9.96 19.34 -10.51
N ASN A 227 8.80 18.73 -10.27
CA ASN A 227 7.50 19.33 -10.59
C ASN A 227 7.26 20.61 -9.79
N ILE A 228 7.66 20.63 -8.50
CA ILE A 228 7.61 21.84 -7.67
C ILE A 228 8.56 22.91 -8.22
N ALA A 229 9.82 22.57 -8.53
CA ALA A 229 10.79 23.49 -9.10
C ALA A 229 10.27 24.14 -10.38
N ASN A 230 9.71 23.35 -11.30
CA ASN A 230 9.15 23.85 -12.56
C ASN A 230 7.99 24.82 -12.35
N LYS A 231 7.15 24.60 -11.35
CA LYS A 231 6.07 25.55 -11.00
C LYS A 231 6.63 26.85 -10.42
N LEU A 232 7.63 26.77 -9.55
CA LEU A 232 8.24 27.93 -8.89
C LEU A 232 9.12 28.75 -9.86
N GLN A 233 9.73 28.12 -10.84
CA GLN A 233 10.62 28.77 -11.81
C GLN A 233 9.97 29.97 -12.50
N LYS A 234 8.66 29.90 -12.73
CA LYS A 234 7.88 30.99 -13.35
C LYS A 234 7.88 32.28 -12.53
N TYR A 235 8.10 32.18 -11.22
CA TYR A 235 8.01 33.31 -10.27
C TYR A 235 9.36 33.70 -9.67
N LEU A 236 10.27 32.73 -9.48
CA LEU A 236 11.50 32.90 -8.70
C LEU A 236 12.80 32.74 -9.55
N GLY A 237 12.66 32.36 -10.84
CA GLY A 237 13.80 31.98 -11.66
C GLY A 237 14.31 30.57 -11.32
N SER A 238 15.13 30.00 -12.23
CA SER A 238 15.51 28.57 -12.19
C SER A 238 16.39 28.22 -10.98
N GLN A 239 17.36 29.07 -10.63
CA GLN A 239 18.33 28.79 -9.56
C GLN A 239 17.65 28.73 -8.19
N LEU A 240 16.85 29.75 -7.84
CA LEU A 240 16.17 29.82 -6.55
C LEU A 240 15.07 28.75 -6.44
N ALA A 241 14.34 28.47 -7.52
CA ALA A 241 13.33 27.41 -7.56
C ALA A 241 13.96 26.03 -7.33
N SER A 242 15.09 25.73 -7.98
CA SER A 242 15.81 24.47 -7.79
C SER A 242 16.34 24.33 -6.36
N TRP A 243 16.94 25.39 -5.81
CA TRP A 243 17.44 25.39 -4.43
C TRP A 243 16.31 25.18 -3.42
N LEU A 244 15.20 25.91 -3.52
CA LEU A 244 14.05 25.74 -2.62
C LEU A 244 13.49 24.31 -2.69
N SER A 245 13.29 23.77 -3.89
CA SER A 245 12.75 22.41 -4.08
C SER A 245 13.69 21.30 -3.61
N SER A 246 14.96 21.59 -3.35
CA SER A 246 15.89 20.65 -2.72
C SER A 246 15.85 20.69 -1.17
N GLN A 247 15.23 21.72 -0.56
CA GLN A 247 15.20 21.86 0.89
C GLN A 247 14.13 20.99 1.54
N PRO A 248 14.47 20.05 2.47
CA PRO A 248 13.52 19.10 3.05
C PRO A 248 12.34 19.78 3.75
N ASN A 249 12.58 20.84 4.51
CA ASN A 249 11.53 21.58 5.24
C ASN A 249 10.56 22.29 4.29
N PHE A 250 11.07 22.83 3.18
CA PHE A 250 10.24 23.46 2.16
C PHE A 250 9.36 22.42 1.44
N ILE A 251 9.94 21.28 1.06
CA ILE A 251 9.18 20.17 0.47
C ILE A 251 8.11 19.67 1.44
N LYS A 252 8.44 19.49 2.71
CA LYS A 252 7.46 19.09 3.74
C LYS A 252 6.31 20.09 3.85
N LEU A 253 6.59 21.39 3.84
CA LEU A 253 5.55 22.43 3.85
C LEU A 253 4.65 22.34 2.61
N VAL A 254 5.27 22.28 1.41
CA VAL A 254 4.53 22.19 0.15
C VAL A 254 3.69 20.91 0.08
N SER A 255 4.23 19.78 0.50
CA SER A 255 3.50 18.50 0.51
C SER A 255 2.30 18.53 1.47
N ASN A 256 2.43 19.18 2.63
CA ASN A 256 1.30 19.38 3.54
C ASN A 256 0.19 20.26 2.92
N ILE A 257 0.58 21.34 2.23
CA ILE A 257 -0.38 22.21 1.53
C ILE A 257 -1.05 21.45 0.37
N HIS A 258 -0.28 20.68 -0.40
CA HIS A 258 -0.82 19.88 -1.50
C HIS A 258 -1.81 18.84 -0.96
N THR A 259 -1.45 18.09 0.08
CA THR A 259 -2.33 17.09 0.70
C THR A 259 -3.60 17.72 1.27
N TRP A 260 -3.50 18.89 1.92
CA TRP A 260 -4.66 19.58 2.46
C TRP A 260 -5.63 20.07 1.36
N ARG A 261 -5.09 20.43 0.18
CA ARG A 261 -5.88 20.86 -0.99
C ARG A 261 -6.35 19.71 -1.87
N ASP A 262 -5.82 18.52 -1.66
CA ASP A 262 -6.18 17.36 -2.48
C ASP A 262 -7.50 16.77 -1.99
N HIS A 263 -8.55 16.98 -2.78
CA HIS A 263 -9.88 16.40 -2.59
C HIS A 263 -10.21 15.35 -3.65
N THR A 264 -9.21 14.88 -4.40
CA THR A 264 -9.39 13.84 -5.42
C THR A 264 -10.05 12.62 -4.81
N ALA A 265 -11.12 12.15 -5.42
CA ALA A 265 -11.79 10.93 -5.00
C ALA A 265 -10.86 9.72 -5.21
N GLY A 266 -10.67 8.92 -4.16
CA GLY A 266 -9.75 7.79 -4.18
C GLY A 266 -8.27 8.14 -4.00
N ARG A 267 -7.94 9.36 -3.55
CA ARG A 267 -6.54 9.72 -3.22
C ARG A 267 -5.96 8.80 -2.16
N LEU A 268 -4.66 8.57 -2.24
CA LEU A 268 -4.00 7.58 -1.41
C LEU A 268 -3.64 8.11 -0.02
N TYR A 269 -3.87 7.28 0.99
CA TYR A 269 -3.42 7.48 2.36
C TYR A 269 -2.74 6.21 2.89
N SER A 270 -1.80 6.41 3.83
CA SER A 270 -1.15 5.31 4.54
C SER A 270 -1.20 5.56 6.04
N PHE A 271 -1.42 4.51 6.80
CA PHE A 271 -1.62 4.55 8.25
C PHE A 271 -0.56 3.71 8.96
N VAL A 272 -0.02 4.26 10.03
CA VAL A 272 0.93 3.58 10.92
C VAL A 272 0.37 3.63 12.33
N ALA A 273 0.20 2.49 12.96
CA ALA A 273 -0.31 2.40 14.32
C ALA A 273 0.43 1.32 15.13
N ILE A 274 0.33 1.40 16.44
CA ILE A 274 0.96 0.44 17.37
C ILE A 274 -0.13 -0.13 18.28
N LYS A 275 -0.06 -1.43 18.54
CA LYS A 275 -0.89 -2.09 19.55
C LYS A 275 -0.40 -1.67 20.93
N SER A 276 -1.31 -1.14 21.74
CA SER A 276 -1.06 -0.73 23.13
C SER A 276 -0.64 -1.88 24.03
#